data_475b709e4a6b484d7e5a5e36183062ed
#
_entry.id   475b709e4a6b484d7e5a5e36183062ed
#
_cell.length_a   1.000
_cell.length_b   1.000
_cell.length_c   1.000
_cell.angle_alpha   90.00
_cell.angle_beta   90.00
_cell.angle_gamma   90.00
#
_symmetry.space_group_name_H-M   'P 1'
#
loop_
_entity.id
_entity.type
_entity.pdbx_description
1 polymer ?
#
loop_
_entity_poly.entity_id
_entity_poly.type
_entity_poly.pdbx_seq_one_letter_code
_entity_poly.pdbx_strand_id
1 'polypeptide(L)'
;MRIITGKAKGCQLKTPKGMSTRPTSDRVKESLFSILGSDACGRVLDIFAGTGGLGLEALSRGADSCTFIDKATTEIIADNAKHTRLADKCQILKGDVFAQLRRLETAGQQFDLVFCDPPYHQGLAH
;
A
#
# COMPACT_ATOMS: atom_id res chain seq x y z
N MET A 1 3.35 1.71 12.67
CA MET A 1 3.77 2.30 11.40
C MET A 1 3.11 3.66 11.22
N ARG A 2 3.76 4.56 10.57
CA ARG A 2 3.24 5.91 10.36
C ARG A 2 3.66 6.43 8.99
N ILE A 3 2.98 7.49 8.55
CA ILE A 3 3.39 8.19 7.33
C ILE A 3 4.60 9.07 7.65
N ILE A 4 5.62 8.97 6.84
CA ILE A 4 6.90 9.65 7.09
C ILE A 4 6.91 11.08 6.55
N THR A 5 6.39 11.26 5.35
CA THR A 5 6.54 12.54 4.64
C THR A 5 5.26 12.90 3.88
N GLY A 6 5.10 14.15 3.54
CA GLY A 6 4.03 14.61 2.67
C GLY A 6 2.80 15.09 3.43
N LYS A 7 1.66 15.13 2.76
CA LYS A 7 0.43 15.68 3.30
C LYS A 7 -0.02 15.02 4.59
N ALA A 8 0.20 13.71 4.73
CA ALA A 8 -0.24 12.97 5.89
C ALA A 8 0.89 12.66 6.86
N LYS A 9 1.98 13.38 6.79
CA LYS A 9 3.14 13.17 7.66
C LYS A 9 2.72 13.06 9.12
N GLY A 10 3.23 12.04 9.78
CA GLY A 10 2.98 11.82 11.20
C GLY A 10 1.73 11.04 11.54
N CYS A 11 0.85 10.78 10.58
CA CYS A 11 -0.34 9.98 10.85
C CYS A 11 0.03 8.55 11.19
N GLN A 12 -0.54 8.04 12.29
CA GLN A 12 -0.35 6.65 12.68
C GLN A 12 -1.28 5.77 11.87
N LEU A 13 -0.78 4.62 11.47
CA LEU A 13 -1.57 3.64 10.72
C LEU A 13 -1.93 2.46 11.60
N LYS A 14 -3.17 2.00 11.47
CA LYS A 14 -3.60 0.80 12.17
C LYS A 14 -2.91 -0.42 11.62
N THR A 15 -2.65 -1.38 12.50
CA THR A 15 -2.03 -2.64 12.15
C THR A 15 -3.02 -3.76 12.42
N PRO A 16 -3.06 -4.81 11.61
CA PRO A 16 -3.96 -5.91 11.85
C PRO A 16 -3.68 -6.55 13.20
N LYS A 17 -4.76 -6.85 13.90
CA LYS A 17 -4.66 -7.49 15.19
C LYS A 17 -4.09 -8.89 15.03
N GLY A 18 -3.13 -9.24 15.84
CA GLY A 18 -2.52 -10.56 15.77
C GLY A 18 -1.47 -10.73 14.71
N MET A 19 -1.32 -9.75 13.86
CA MET A 19 -0.27 -9.83 12.89
C MET A 19 0.89 -9.09 13.42
N SER A 20 1.60 -9.71 14.21
CA SER A 20 2.73 -9.07 14.72
C SER A 20 3.81 -8.93 13.78
N THR A 21 3.59 -9.22 12.62
CA THR A 21 4.63 -9.59 11.99
C THR A 21 5.21 -8.69 11.16
N ARG A 22 5.85 -8.51 10.64
CA ARG A 22 6.72 -8.07 9.81
C ARG A 22 6.28 -6.92 9.08
N PRO A 23 5.86 -5.97 9.67
CA PRO A 23 5.51 -4.81 8.94
C PRO A 23 6.75 -4.24 8.35
N THR A 24 6.58 -3.61 7.26
CA THR A 24 7.62 -2.77 6.72
C THR A 24 7.84 -1.69 7.75
N SER A 25 8.98 -1.67 8.36
CA SER A 25 9.26 -0.67 9.38
C SER A 25 9.34 0.71 8.76
N ASP A 26 9.17 1.72 9.58
CA ASP A 26 9.29 3.11 9.12
C ASP A 26 10.64 3.35 8.48
N ARG A 27 11.68 2.75 9.02
CA ARG A 27 13.03 2.92 8.52
C ARG A 27 13.20 2.33 7.12
N VAL A 28 12.67 1.13 6.91
CA VAL A 28 12.74 0.50 5.59
C VAL A 28 11.92 1.29 4.59
N LYS A 29 10.75 1.74 5.00
CA LYS A 29 9.90 2.55 4.15
C LYS A 29 10.59 3.84 3.76
N GLU A 30 11.21 4.51 4.69
CA GLU A 30 11.94 5.74 4.42
C GLU A 30 13.08 5.50 3.43
N SER A 31 13.84 4.43 3.61
CA SER A 31 14.91 4.07 2.69
C SER A 31 14.40 3.81 1.29
N LEU A 32 13.30 3.07 1.19
CA LEU A 32 12.71 2.76 -0.09
C LEU A 32 12.29 4.02 -0.83
N PHE A 33 11.61 4.93 -0.17
CA PHE A 33 11.15 6.16 -0.82
C PHE A 33 12.30 7.13 -1.10
N SER A 34 13.37 7.05 -0.34
CA SER A 34 14.58 7.82 -0.67
C SER A 34 15.18 7.35 -1.98
N ILE A 35 15.17 6.04 -2.21
CA ILE A 35 15.66 5.49 -3.47
C ILE A 35 14.74 5.86 -4.63
N LEU A 36 13.43 5.77 -4.42
CA LEU A 36 12.47 6.09 -5.47
C LEU A 36 12.47 7.57 -5.82
N GLY A 37 12.69 8.44 -4.83
CA GLY A 37 12.69 9.87 -5.07
C GLY A 37 11.44 10.33 -5.81
N SER A 38 11.61 11.05 -6.88
CA SER A 38 10.50 11.58 -7.66
C SER A 38 9.74 10.50 -8.44
N ASP A 39 10.27 9.28 -8.50
CA ASP A 39 9.56 8.19 -9.17
C ASP A 39 8.38 7.67 -8.34
N ALA A 40 8.29 8.06 -7.08
CA ALA A 40 7.15 7.67 -6.24
C ALA A 40 5.95 8.57 -6.56
N CYS A 41 5.45 8.48 -7.77
CA CYS A 41 4.39 9.36 -8.25
C CYS A 41 3.50 8.62 -9.25
N GLY A 42 2.47 9.31 -9.73
CA GLY A 42 1.58 8.78 -10.74
C GLY A 42 0.55 7.82 -10.16
N ARG A 43 0.21 6.82 -10.94
CA ARG A 43 -0.76 5.79 -10.54
C ARG A 43 -0.01 4.62 -9.91
N VAL A 44 -0.35 4.30 -8.68
CA VAL A 44 0.35 3.31 -7.88
C VAL A 44 -0.51 2.07 -7.67
N LEU A 45 0.12 0.91 -7.70
CA LEU A 45 -0.54 -0.35 -7.36
C LEU A 45 0.21 -0.97 -6.19
N ASP A 46 -0.49 -1.28 -5.11
CA ASP A 46 0.07 -1.87 -3.91
C ASP A 46 -0.50 -3.27 -3.73
N ILE A 47 0.27 -4.27 -4.12
CA ILE A 47 -0.11 -5.67 -4.10
C ILE A 47 0.31 -6.28 -2.76
N PHE A 48 -0.57 -7.05 -2.13
CA PHE A 48 -0.37 -7.55 -0.77
C PHE A 48 -0.24 -6.37 0.20
N ALA A 49 -1.20 -5.47 0.11
CA ALA A 49 -1.06 -4.15 0.71
C ALA A 49 -0.99 -4.12 2.25
N GLY A 50 -1.54 -5.12 2.93
CA GLY A 50 -1.49 -5.17 4.39
C GLY A 50 -2.17 -3.99 5.03
N THR A 51 -1.40 -3.13 5.68
CA THR A 51 -1.93 -1.90 6.30
C THR A 51 -2.18 -0.80 5.29
N GLY A 52 -1.68 -0.95 4.07
CA GLY A 52 -1.71 0.10 3.07
C GLY A 52 -0.56 1.09 3.21
N GLY A 53 0.41 0.78 4.06
CA GLY A 53 1.47 1.73 4.40
C GLY A 53 2.28 2.24 3.23
N LEU A 54 2.64 1.36 2.30
CA LEU A 54 3.44 1.79 1.15
C LEU A 54 2.63 2.66 0.20
N GLY A 55 1.44 2.23 -0.15
CA GLY A 55 0.60 3.01 -1.07
C GLY A 55 0.17 4.34 -0.48
N LEU A 56 -0.17 4.36 0.82
CA LEU A 56 -0.55 5.60 1.48
C LEU A 56 0.64 6.55 1.59
N GLU A 57 1.84 6.02 1.81
CA GLU A 57 3.04 6.85 1.81
C GLU A 57 3.23 7.52 0.44
N ALA A 58 3.07 6.76 -0.63
CA ALA A 58 3.18 7.30 -1.98
C ALA A 58 2.16 8.41 -2.22
N LEU A 59 0.90 8.18 -1.80
CA LEU A 59 -0.14 9.20 -1.94
C LEU A 59 0.19 10.44 -1.12
N SER A 60 0.71 10.26 0.10
CA SER A 60 1.09 11.38 0.94
C SER A 60 2.19 12.22 0.29
N ARG A 61 3.05 11.58 -0.47
CA ARG A 61 4.15 12.26 -1.16
C ARG A 61 3.77 12.85 -2.51
N GLY A 62 2.51 12.66 -2.93
CA GLY A 62 2.02 13.32 -4.13
C GLY A 62 1.61 12.42 -5.28
N ALA A 63 1.57 11.10 -5.08
CA ALA A 63 1.06 10.22 -6.12
C ALA A 63 -0.41 10.55 -6.45
N ASP A 64 -0.81 10.27 -7.67
CA ASP A 64 -2.14 10.64 -8.15
C ASP A 64 -3.23 9.72 -7.60
N SER A 65 -2.95 8.44 -7.54
CA SER A 65 -3.91 7.46 -7.04
C SER A 65 -3.19 6.19 -6.64
N CYS A 66 -3.84 5.38 -5.82
CA CYS A 66 -3.31 4.07 -5.46
C CYS A 66 -4.42 3.04 -5.44
N THR A 67 -4.17 1.90 -6.08
CA THR A 67 -5.04 0.74 -6.00
C THR A 67 -4.38 -0.25 -5.05
N PHE A 68 -5.12 -0.65 -4.02
CA PHE A 68 -4.63 -1.59 -3.01
C PHE A 68 -5.31 -2.94 -3.23
N ILE A 69 -4.55 -4.01 -3.20
CA ILE A 69 -5.09 -5.36 -3.29
C ILE A 69 -4.66 -6.15 -2.07
N ASP A 70 -5.62 -6.70 -1.36
CA ASP A 70 -5.31 -7.59 -0.25
C ASP A 70 -6.49 -8.53 -0.02
N LYS A 71 -6.20 -9.70 0.54
CA LYS A 71 -7.20 -10.72 0.76
C LYS A 71 -7.94 -10.51 2.07
N ALA A 72 -7.26 -10.01 3.08
CA ALA A 72 -7.77 -10.00 4.45
C ALA A 72 -7.86 -8.66 5.13
N THR A 73 -7.14 -7.66 4.70
CA THR A 73 -6.97 -6.43 5.48
C THR A 73 -7.61 -5.19 4.89
N THR A 74 -8.55 -5.36 3.97
CA THR A 74 -9.13 -4.20 3.28
C THR A 74 -9.84 -3.22 4.20
N GLU A 75 -10.42 -3.69 5.30
CA GLU A 75 -11.06 -2.79 6.25
C GLU A 75 -10.03 -1.89 6.94
N ILE A 76 -8.87 -2.45 7.25
CA ILE A 76 -7.78 -1.69 7.87
C ILE A 76 -7.23 -0.67 6.88
N ILE A 77 -7.07 -1.06 5.62
CA ILE A 77 -6.62 -0.14 4.59
C ILE A 77 -7.62 1.01 4.45
N ALA A 78 -8.91 0.70 4.45
CA ALA A 78 -9.95 1.72 4.34
C ALA A 78 -9.92 2.68 5.53
N ASP A 79 -9.74 2.15 6.75
CA ASP A 79 -9.64 2.99 7.94
C ASP A 79 -8.40 3.89 7.88
N ASN A 80 -7.29 3.33 7.43
CA ASN A 80 -6.07 4.12 7.32
C ASN A 80 -6.18 5.17 6.23
N ALA A 81 -6.86 4.84 5.13
CA ALA A 81 -7.09 5.81 4.06
C ALA A 81 -7.92 6.98 4.55
N LYS A 82 -8.96 6.71 5.34
CA LYS A 82 -9.78 7.78 5.93
C LYS A 82 -9.00 8.60 6.93
N HIS A 83 -8.26 7.94 7.80
CA HIS A 83 -7.50 8.61 8.84
C HIS A 83 -6.45 9.56 8.26
N THR A 84 -5.85 9.17 7.15
CA THR A 84 -4.85 10.00 6.48
C THR A 84 -5.46 11.02 5.53
N ARG A 85 -6.79 10.99 5.36
CA ARG A 85 -7.52 11.88 4.44
C ARG A 85 -7.14 11.67 2.99
N LEU A 86 -6.75 10.45 2.64
CA LEU A 86 -6.35 10.11 1.28
C LEU A 86 -7.34 9.17 0.59
N ALA A 87 -8.47 8.91 1.23
CA ALA A 87 -9.43 7.92 0.73
C ALA A 87 -9.95 8.20 -0.66
N ASP A 88 -10.06 9.47 -1.02
CA ASP A 88 -10.56 9.85 -2.36
C ASP A 88 -9.60 9.47 -3.48
N LYS A 89 -8.36 9.14 -3.14
CA LYS A 89 -7.36 8.71 -4.12
C LYS A 89 -7.10 7.21 -4.07
N CYS A 90 -7.88 6.48 -3.28
CA CYS A 90 -7.68 5.06 -3.07
C CYS A 90 -8.75 4.22 -3.73
N GLN A 91 -8.34 3.12 -4.34
CA GLN A 91 -9.23 2.07 -4.78
C GLN A 91 -8.79 0.82 -4.03
N ILE A 92 -9.71 0.18 -3.31
CA ILE A 92 -9.36 -0.96 -2.46
C ILE A 92 -10.09 -2.20 -2.98
N LEU A 93 -9.33 -3.21 -3.38
CA LEU A 93 -9.86 -4.43 -3.96
C LEU A 93 -9.60 -5.60 -3.02
N LYS A 94 -10.67 -6.21 -2.55
CA LYS A 94 -10.57 -7.37 -1.66
C LYS A 94 -10.65 -8.65 -2.47
N GLY A 95 -9.74 -9.55 -2.21
CA GLY A 95 -9.81 -10.87 -2.82
C GLY A 95 -8.45 -11.43 -3.17
N ASP A 96 -8.50 -12.53 -3.90
CA ASP A 96 -7.30 -13.17 -4.38
C ASP A 96 -6.52 -12.21 -5.27
N VAL A 97 -5.24 -12.07 -4.96
CA VAL A 97 -4.39 -11.10 -5.65
C VAL A 97 -4.35 -11.36 -7.16
N PHE A 98 -4.21 -12.61 -7.54
CA PHE A 98 -4.07 -12.92 -8.97
C PHE A 98 -5.38 -12.68 -9.72
N ALA A 99 -6.52 -12.96 -9.09
CA ALA A 99 -7.81 -12.68 -9.70
C ALA A 99 -8.02 -11.18 -9.89
N GLN A 100 -7.65 -10.39 -8.90
CA GLN A 100 -7.79 -8.94 -9.00
C GLN A 100 -6.84 -8.35 -10.04
N LEU A 101 -5.62 -8.86 -10.13
CA LEU A 101 -4.68 -8.41 -11.16
C LEU A 101 -5.22 -8.69 -12.56
N ARG A 102 -5.84 -9.85 -12.73
CA ARG A 102 -6.43 -10.21 -14.02
C ARG A 102 -7.57 -9.27 -14.38
N ARG A 103 -8.37 -8.88 -13.40
CA ARG A 103 -9.46 -7.93 -13.63
C ARG A 103 -8.95 -6.55 -14.02
N LEU A 104 -7.88 -6.11 -13.38
CA LEU A 104 -7.27 -4.82 -13.72
C LEU A 104 -6.70 -4.85 -15.12
N GLU A 105 -6.08 -5.94 -15.50
CA GLU A 105 -5.54 -6.10 -16.84
C GLU A 105 -6.66 -6.07 -17.88
N THR A 106 -7.74 -6.79 -17.62
CA THR A 106 -8.89 -6.82 -18.51
C THR A 106 -9.51 -5.43 -18.67
N ALA A 107 -9.51 -4.64 -17.62
CA ALA A 107 -10.02 -3.28 -17.65
C ALA A 107 -9.06 -2.30 -18.30
N GLY A 108 -7.88 -2.74 -18.69
CA GLY A 108 -6.90 -1.89 -19.35
C GLY A 108 -6.23 -0.87 -18.44
N GLN A 109 -6.22 -1.12 -17.14
CA GLN A 109 -5.61 -0.18 -16.21
C GLN A 109 -4.10 -0.28 -16.23
N GLN A 110 -3.44 0.84 -16.18
CA GLN A 110 -1.99 0.92 -16.19
C GLN A 110 -1.50 1.64 -14.95
N PHE A 111 -0.32 1.27 -14.49
CA PHE A 111 0.26 1.85 -13.28
C PHE A 111 1.70 2.28 -13.55
N ASP A 112 2.12 3.34 -12.88
CA ASP A 112 3.46 3.87 -13.00
C ASP A 112 4.42 3.26 -11.98
N LEU A 113 3.88 2.80 -10.87
CA LEU A 113 4.69 2.23 -9.79
C LEU A 113 3.92 1.09 -9.14
N VAL A 114 4.59 -0.03 -8.93
CA VAL A 114 3.98 -1.20 -8.31
C VAL A 114 4.80 -1.63 -7.10
N PHE A 115 4.13 -1.74 -5.96
CA PHE A 115 4.74 -2.35 -4.78
C PHE A 115 4.21 -3.77 -4.66
N CYS A 116 5.09 -4.72 -4.37
CA CYS A 116 4.70 -6.09 -4.16
C CYS A 116 5.52 -6.65 -3.00
N ASP A 117 4.87 -6.79 -1.85
CA ASP A 117 5.52 -7.24 -0.63
C ASP A 117 4.77 -8.43 -0.05
N PRO A 118 4.91 -9.61 -0.69
CA PRO A 118 4.16 -10.78 -0.26
C PRO A 118 4.57 -11.26 1.13
N PRO A 119 3.66 -11.94 1.82
CA PRO A 119 3.97 -12.45 3.16
C PRO A 119 4.82 -13.71 3.07
N TYR A 120 6.06 -13.61 3.47
CA TYR A 120 6.96 -14.75 3.43
C TYR A 120 6.96 -15.60 4.68
N HIS A 121 6.32 -15.13 5.72
CA HIS A 121 6.40 -15.76 7.01
C HIS A 121 5.80 -17.14 7.08
N GLN A 122 5.14 -17.59 6.06
CA GLN A 122 4.48 -18.88 6.05
C GLN A 122 5.30 -19.96 5.38
N GLY A 123 6.55 -19.78 5.30
CA GLY A 123 7.39 -20.76 4.68
C GLY A 123 7.31 -20.76 3.17
N LEU A 124 6.85 -19.69 2.61
CA LEU A 124 6.72 -19.61 1.17
C LEU A 124 8.02 -19.38 0.48
N ALA A 125 8.95 -18.95 1.22
CA ALA A 125 10.16 -18.52 0.58
C ALA A 125 11.12 -19.60 0.36
N HIS A 126 10.77 -20.73 0.17
CA HIS A 126 11.73 -21.72 -0.01
C HIS A 126 11.53 -22.47 -1.14
#